data_2e83c8c0922ea250082571eab435e8ae
#
_entry.id   2e83c8c0922ea250082571eab435e8ae
#
_cell.length_a   1.000
_cell.length_b   1.000
_cell.length_c   1.000
_cell.angle_alpha   90.00
_cell.angle_beta   90.00
_cell.angle_gamma   90.00
#
_symmetry.space_group_name_H-M   'P 1'
#
loop_
_entity.id
_entity.type
_entity.pdbx_description
1 polymer ?
#
loop_
_entity_poly.entity_id
_entity_poly.type
_entity_poly.pdbx_seq_one_letter_code
_entity_poly.pdbx_strand_id
1 'polypeptide(L)'
;YKDEDGKLHVDEEQAQVVRLVYNKYLEDGGSIPSVCRYLLSCGYDKKFNKKFGTGSVRNLLRERRYIGEQRYNLVNPDEPDEAKKQEVYIYKVDAIIDTTIYNKVQIKLDKNRTTETKKVNKDKKIHLLAKLITCPICGDSYTSKTASANKSGERYRIWNYCCVSKYNFSECTSDITLN
;
A
#
# COMPACT_ATOMS: atom_id res chain seq x y z
N TYR A 1 -15.33 2.48 15.32
CA TYR A 1 -16.76 2.57 14.98
C TYR A 1 -17.33 3.92 15.40
N LYS A 2 -18.50 4.26 14.90
CA LYS A 2 -19.27 5.43 15.34
C LYS A 2 -20.38 4.94 16.26
N ASP A 3 -20.63 5.70 17.34
CA ASP A 3 -21.80 5.53 18.19
C ASP A 3 -23.05 6.21 17.59
N GLU A 4 -24.17 6.14 18.29
CA GLU A 4 -25.45 6.75 17.88
C GLU A 4 -25.36 8.28 17.77
N ASP A 5 -24.47 8.91 18.56
CA ASP A 5 -24.20 10.35 18.55
C ASP A 5 -23.18 10.75 17.48
N GLY A 6 -22.69 9.80 16.70
CA GLY A 6 -21.72 10.03 15.62
C GLY A 6 -20.27 10.19 16.09
N LYS A 7 -19.98 9.97 17.38
CA LYS A 7 -18.63 10.02 17.94
C LYS A 7 -17.84 8.79 17.55
N LEU A 8 -16.56 8.99 17.23
CA LEU A 8 -15.65 7.91 16.85
C LEU A 8 -15.05 7.25 18.09
N HIS A 9 -15.16 5.95 18.16
CA HIS A 9 -14.54 5.11 19.19
C HIS A 9 -13.53 4.15 18.58
N VAL A 10 -12.53 3.79 19.38
CA VAL A 10 -11.53 2.82 18.99
C VAL A 10 -12.10 1.41 19.11
N ASP A 11 -11.98 0.63 18.05
CA ASP A 11 -12.16 -0.83 18.08
C ASP A 11 -10.81 -1.44 18.45
N GLU A 12 -10.70 -1.98 19.64
CA GLU A 12 -9.43 -2.45 20.18
C GLU A 12 -8.87 -3.64 19.39
N GLU A 13 -9.70 -4.49 18.82
CA GLU A 13 -9.27 -5.61 17.99
C GLU A 13 -8.59 -5.11 16.70
N GLN A 14 -9.19 -4.15 16.04
CA GLN A 14 -8.60 -3.51 14.87
C GLN A 14 -7.39 -2.64 15.24
N ALA A 15 -7.42 -1.98 16.39
CA ALA A 15 -6.31 -1.17 16.87
C ALA A 15 -5.03 -1.99 17.13
N GLN A 16 -5.17 -3.22 17.61
CA GLN A 16 -4.04 -4.14 17.78
C GLN A 16 -3.35 -4.43 16.44
N VAL A 17 -4.12 -4.62 15.37
CA VAL A 17 -3.54 -4.83 14.03
C VAL A 17 -2.82 -3.57 13.53
N VAL A 18 -3.38 -2.39 13.80
CA VAL A 18 -2.71 -1.12 13.46
C VAL A 18 -1.36 -1.01 14.17
N ARG A 19 -1.32 -1.24 15.49
CA ARG A 19 -0.08 -1.23 16.28
C ARG A 19 0.95 -2.26 15.75
N LEU A 20 0.48 -3.46 15.42
CA LEU A 20 1.31 -4.51 14.84
C LEU A 20 1.94 -4.07 13.51
N VAL A 21 1.17 -3.46 12.62
CA VAL A 21 1.65 -2.97 11.33
C VAL A 21 2.75 -1.91 11.50
N TYR A 22 2.56 -0.96 12.43
CA TYR A 22 3.55 0.07 12.72
C TYR A 22 4.85 -0.53 13.29
N ASN A 23 4.75 -1.44 14.26
CA ASN A 23 5.90 -2.10 14.86
C ASN A 23 6.65 -2.94 13.81
N LYS A 24 5.92 -3.77 13.04
CA LYS A 24 6.52 -4.61 12.01
C LYS A 24 7.22 -3.82 10.92
N TYR A 25 6.68 -2.64 10.57
CA TYR A 25 7.32 -1.77 9.59
C TYR A 25 8.60 -1.14 10.14
N LEU A 26 8.68 -0.84 11.44
CA LEU A 26 9.86 -0.23 12.07
C LEU A 26 10.96 -1.24 12.38
N GLU A 27 10.69 -2.55 12.44
CA GLU A 27 11.71 -3.59 12.61
C GLU A 27 12.82 -3.49 11.56
N ASP A 28 13.98 -4.09 11.86
CA ASP A 28 15.09 -4.19 10.93
C ASP A 28 14.66 -4.98 9.68
N GLY A 29 14.97 -4.44 8.51
CA GLY A 29 14.48 -5.01 7.23
C GLY A 29 13.00 -4.83 6.97
N GLY A 30 12.25 -4.16 7.87
CA GLY A 30 10.82 -3.87 7.68
C GLY A 30 10.54 -3.03 6.44
N SER A 31 9.65 -3.54 5.58
CA SER A 31 9.20 -2.91 4.35
C SER A 31 7.71 -3.13 4.14
N ILE A 32 7.05 -2.32 3.31
CA ILE A 32 5.62 -2.51 3.03
C ILE A 32 5.32 -3.94 2.53
N PRO A 33 6.09 -4.52 1.55
CA PRO A 33 5.84 -5.89 1.13
C PRO A 33 6.06 -6.93 2.24
N SER A 34 7.03 -6.74 3.15
CA SER A 34 7.24 -7.66 4.27
C SER A 34 6.08 -7.64 5.26
N VAL A 35 5.52 -6.45 5.53
CA VAL A 35 4.32 -6.30 6.37
C VAL A 35 3.10 -6.99 5.73
N CYS A 36 2.89 -6.81 4.42
CA CYS A 36 1.80 -7.48 3.71
C CYS A 36 1.90 -9.01 3.84
N ARG A 37 3.08 -9.59 3.60
CA ARG A 37 3.30 -11.04 3.74
C ARG A 37 3.09 -11.54 5.16
N TYR A 38 3.51 -10.75 6.15
CA TYR A 38 3.31 -11.08 7.56
C TYR A 38 1.82 -11.09 7.92
N LEU A 39 1.05 -10.07 7.51
CA LEU A 39 -0.39 -10.03 7.77
C LEU A 39 -1.13 -11.22 7.13
N LEU A 40 -0.71 -11.59 5.92
CA LEU A 40 -1.24 -12.75 5.23
C LEU A 40 -0.91 -14.06 5.96
N SER A 41 0.35 -14.26 6.38
CA SER A 41 0.75 -15.46 7.13
C SER A 41 0.04 -15.60 8.48
N CYS A 42 -0.36 -14.50 9.09
CA CYS A 42 -1.15 -14.49 10.33
C CYS A 42 -2.67 -14.67 10.08
N GLY A 43 -3.12 -14.73 8.83
CA GLY A 43 -4.54 -14.93 8.48
C GLY A 43 -5.42 -13.71 8.71
N TYR A 44 -4.85 -12.51 8.86
CA TYR A 44 -5.64 -11.28 9.07
C TYR A 44 -6.49 -10.91 7.86
N ASP A 45 -6.13 -11.33 6.66
CA ASP A 45 -6.91 -11.17 5.44
C ASP A 45 -8.26 -11.90 5.54
N LYS A 46 -8.27 -13.12 6.06
CA LYS A 46 -9.47 -13.93 6.30
C LYS A 46 -10.30 -13.38 7.47
N LYS A 47 -9.59 -13.03 8.57
CA LYS A 47 -10.23 -12.51 9.79
C LYS A 47 -11.05 -11.25 9.54
N PHE A 48 -10.53 -10.30 8.73
CA PHE A 48 -11.20 -9.04 8.43
C PHE A 48 -11.86 -9.02 7.04
N ASN A 49 -11.87 -10.13 6.33
CA ASN A 49 -12.34 -10.22 4.94
C ASN A 49 -11.79 -9.09 4.05
N LYS A 50 -10.49 -8.80 4.20
CA LYS A 50 -9.84 -7.65 3.55
C LYS A 50 -8.43 -8.02 3.10
N LYS A 51 -8.14 -7.83 1.81
CA LYS A 51 -6.76 -7.98 1.29
C LYS A 51 -5.87 -6.81 1.72
N PHE A 52 -4.78 -7.11 2.42
CA PHE A 52 -3.76 -6.13 2.81
C PHE A 52 -2.71 -5.99 1.72
N GLY A 53 -3.05 -5.28 0.64
CA GLY A 53 -2.10 -4.96 -0.41
C GLY A 53 -1.14 -3.83 -0.02
N THR A 54 -0.08 -3.64 -0.83
CA THR A 54 0.94 -2.60 -0.59
C THR A 54 0.37 -1.18 -0.52
N GLY A 55 -0.66 -0.89 -1.33
CA GLY A 55 -1.39 0.38 -1.27
C GLY A 55 -2.15 0.57 0.03
N SER A 56 -2.90 -0.47 0.47
CA SER A 56 -3.66 -0.44 1.71
C SER A 56 -2.77 -0.26 2.94
N VAL A 57 -1.65 -0.99 3.01
CA VAL A 57 -0.68 -0.87 4.11
C VAL A 57 0.00 0.51 4.09
N ARG A 58 0.34 1.05 2.91
CA ARG A 58 0.89 2.41 2.80
C ARG A 58 -0.08 3.47 3.30
N ASN A 59 -1.36 3.38 2.92
CA ASN A 59 -2.39 4.31 3.38
C ASN A 59 -2.60 4.20 4.88
N LEU A 60 -2.63 2.98 5.43
CA LEU A 60 -2.71 2.75 6.87
C LEU A 60 -1.55 3.42 7.61
N LEU A 61 -0.31 3.27 7.14
CA LEU A 61 0.86 3.90 7.76
C LEU A 61 0.87 5.43 7.67
N ARG A 62 0.10 6.04 6.78
CA ARG A 62 -0.02 7.50 6.60
C ARG A 62 -1.26 8.11 7.24
N GLU A 63 -2.15 7.29 7.75
CA GLU A 63 -3.43 7.73 8.27
C GLU A 63 -3.25 8.48 9.60
N ARG A 64 -3.61 9.77 9.63
CA ARG A 64 -3.46 10.64 10.80
C ARG A 64 -4.49 10.39 11.89
N ARG A 65 -5.59 9.75 11.57
CA ARG A 65 -6.58 9.36 12.59
C ARG A 65 -5.97 8.50 13.68
N TYR A 66 -4.95 7.72 13.36
CA TYR A 66 -4.29 6.87 14.36
C TYR A 66 -3.45 7.63 15.39
N ILE A 67 -3.12 8.89 15.13
CA ILE A 67 -2.50 9.80 16.12
C ILE A 67 -3.51 10.79 16.75
N GLY A 68 -4.81 10.53 16.55
CA GLY A 68 -5.86 11.34 17.13
C GLY A 68 -6.30 12.54 16.29
N GLU A 69 -5.91 12.65 15.02
CA GLU A 69 -6.27 13.75 14.13
C GLU A 69 -7.26 13.30 13.04
N GLN A 70 -8.53 13.58 13.18
CA GLN A 70 -9.51 13.42 12.11
C GLN A 70 -9.59 14.71 11.29
N ARG A 71 -9.30 14.65 9.99
CA ARG A 71 -9.37 15.79 9.08
C ARG A 71 -10.61 15.70 8.20
N TYR A 72 -11.28 16.83 8.06
CA TYR A 72 -12.37 17.03 7.12
C TYR A 72 -12.01 18.19 6.19
N ASN A 73 -12.06 17.95 4.89
CA ASN A 73 -11.93 18.99 3.90
C ASN A 73 -13.34 19.44 3.53
N LEU A 74 -13.71 20.66 3.89
CA LEU A 74 -14.92 21.29 3.41
C LEU A 74 -14.57 22.07 2.15
N VAL A 75 -15.30 21.81 1.09
CA VAL A 75 -15.21 22.58 -0.16
C VAL A 75 -16.44 23.47 -0.22
N ASN A 76 -16.24 24.77 -0.19
CA ASN A 76 -17.33 25.72 -0.44
C ASN A 76 -17.34 26.07 -1.93
N PRO A 77 -18.31 25.54 -2.72
CA PRO A 77 -18.36 25.77 -4.16
C PRO A 77 -18.66 27.23 -4.51
N ASP A 78 -19.28 27.98 -3.58
CA ASP A 78 -19.71 29.35 -3.80
C ASP A 78 -18.64 30.40 -3.43
N GLU A 79 -17.47 29.96 -2.89
CA GLU A 79 -16.38 30.86 -2.55
C GLU A 79 -15.61 31.26 -3.82
N PRO A 80 -15.54 32.56 -4.14
CA PRO A 80 -14.86 33.06 -5.34
C PRO A 80 -13.33 32.97 -5.25
N ASP A 81 -12.76 32.91 -4.04
CA ASP A 81 -11.32 32.83 -3.83
C ASP A 81 -10.89 31.33 -3.78
N GLU A 82 -10.19 30.87 -4.79
CA GLU A 82 -9.68 29.49 -4.88
C GLU A 82 -8.82 29.08 -3.65
N ALA A 83 -8.12 30.03 -3.02
CA ALA A 83 -7.30 29.75 -1.82
C ALA A 83 -8.15 29.47 -0.57
N LYS A 84 -9.36 30.02 -0.51
CA LYS A 84 -10.31 29.86 0.60
C LYS A 84 -11.37 28.80 0.34
N LYS A 85 -11.43 28.28 -0.87
CA LYS A 85 -12.41 27.29 -1.30
C LYS A 85 -12.34 25.97 -0.52
N GLN A 86 -11.17 25.67 0.09
CA GLN A 86 -10.95 24.48 0.88
C GLN A 86 -10.58 24.84 2.31
N GLU A 87 -11.46 24.52 3.24
CA GLU A 87 -11.16 24.62 4.67
C GLU A 87 -10.91 23.23 5.25
N VAL A 88 -9.87 23.11 6.06
CA VAL A 88 -9.50 21.86 6.73
C VAL A 88 -9.83 21.96 8.20
N TYR A 89 -10.84 21.22 8.64
CA TYR A 89 -11.18 21.08 10.04
C TYR A 89 -10.50 19.86 10.65
N ILE A 90 -9.86 20.04 11.81
CA ILE A 90 -9.18 18.97 12.55
C ILE A 90 -9.93 18.73 13.84
N TYR A 91 -10.48 17.52 13.97
CA TYR A 91 -11.11 17.04 15.19
C TYR A 91 -10.18 16.10 15.93
N LYS A 92 -10.14 16.20 17.25
CA LYS A 92 -9.42 15.25 18.09
C LYS A 92 -10.26 13.99 18.30
N VAL A 93 -9.63 12.85 18.10
CA VAL A 93 -10.19 11.53 18.36
C VAL A 93 -9.19 10.74 19.22
N ASP A 94 -9.60 9.59 19.77
CA ASP A 94 -8.71 8.76 20.56
C ASP A 94 -7.55 8.22 19.70
N ALA A 95 -6.33 8.44 20.16
CA ALA A 95 -5.13 8.01 19.46
C ALA A 95 -4.86 6.51 19.71
N ILE A 96 -4.50 5.80 18.63
CA ILE A 96 -4.11 4.38 18.67
C ILE A 96 -2.59 4.25 18.72
N ILE A 97 -1.88 5.16 18.06
CA ILE A 97 -0.44 5.18 17.89
C ILE A 97 0.13 6.46 18.50
N ASP A 98 1.27 6.32 19.16
CA ASP A 98 2.02 7.47 19.67
C ASP A 98 2.59 8.31 18.50
N THR A 99 2.56 9.62 18.66
CA THR A 99 3.05 10.57 17.64
C THR A 99 4.52 10.36 17.31
N THR A 100 5.34 9.93 18.26
CA THR A 100 6.76 9.66 18.03
C THR A 100 6.97 8.45 17.12
N ILE A 101 6.18 7.40 17.32
CA ILE A 101 6.18 6.19 16.47
C ILE A 101 5.70 6.55 15.07
N TYR A 102 4.62 7.29 14.95
CA TYR A 102 4.10 7.77 13.68
C TYR A 102 5.16 8.54 12.90
N ASN A 103 5.81 9.51 13.53
CA ASN A 103 6.84 10.33 12.88
C ASN A 103 8.04 9.49 12.41
N LYS A 104 8.51 8.51 13.19
CA LYS A 104 9.56 7.57 12.76
C LYS A 104 9.14 6.81 11.51
N VAL A 105 7.88 6.37 11.43
CA VAL A 105 7.33 5.69 10.25
C VAL A 105 7.30 6.63 9.05
N GLN A 106 6.86 7.89 9.20
CA GLN A 106 6.85 8.85 8.09
C GLN A 106 8.26 9.11 7.56
N ILE A 107 9.25 9.34 8.43
CA ILE A 107 10.65 9.51 8.03
C ILE A 107 11.15 8.28 7.24
N LYS A 108 10.85 7.06 7.71
CA LYS A 108 11.23 5.82 7.01
C LYS A 108 10.51 5.68 5.66
N LEU A 109 9.22 6.04 5.58
CA LEU A 109 8.46 6.04 4.33
C LEU A 109 9.02 7.03 3.31
N ASP A 110 9.37 8.23 3.75
CA ASP A 110 9.91 9.27 2.88
C ASP A 110 11.34 8.95 2.42
N LYS A 111 12.18 8.40 3.30
CA LYS A 111 13.49 7.89 2.94
C LYS A 111 13.43 6.76 1.90
N ASN A 112 12.41 5.90 2.02
CA ASN A 112 12.18 4.80 1.06
C ASN A 112 11.42 5.23 -0.19
N ARG A 113 10.92 6.47 -0.22
CA ARG A 113 10.35 7.06 -1.42
C ARG A 113 11.51 7.39 -2.35
N THR A 114 11.67 6.60 -3.41
CA THR A 114 12.59 6.91 -4.50
C THR A 114 12.16 8.24 -5.12
N THR A 115 12.85 9.30 -4.77
CA THR A 115 12.62 10.69 -5.23
C THR A 115 13.11 10.90 -6.67
N GLU A 116 13.62 9.88 -7.31
CA GLU A 116 13.74 9.93 -8.74
C GLU A 116 12.32 9.94 -9.31
N THR A 117 11.83 11.14 -9.63
CA THR A 117 10.88 11.30 -10.70
C THR A 117 11.35 10.37 -11.79
N LYS A 118 10.71 9.22 -11.94
CA LYS A 118 10.98 8.31 -13.05
C LYS A 118 10.92 9.21 -14.28
N LYS A 119 12.09 9.55 -14.83
CA LYS A 119 12.17 10.17 -16.15
C LYS A 119 11.20 9.36 -16.97
N VAL A 120 10.14 9.99 -17.45
CA VAL A 120 9.13 9.32 -18.26
C VAL A 120 9.95 8.70 -19.39
N ASN A 121 10.22 7.41 -19.29
CA ASN A 121 10.94 6.70 -20.33
C ASN A 121 10.06 6.85 -21.55
N LYS A 122 10.48 7.72 -22.48
CA LYS A 122 9.82 7.92 -23.78
C LYS A 122 9.73 6.60 -24.55
N ASP A 123 10.57 5.62 -24.19
CA ASP A 123 10.58 4.25 -24.71
C ASP A 123 9.80 3.28 -23.83
N LYS A 124 8.61 3.66 -23.38
CA LYS A 124 7.70 2.72 -22.71
C LYS A 124 7.35 1.61 -23.69
N LYS A 125 8.04 0.47 -23.57
CA LYS A 125 7.63 -0.74 -24.32
C LYS A 125 6.21 -1.09 -23.92
N ILE A 126 5.34 -1.18 -24.91
CA ILE A 126 3.95 -1.57 -24.72
C ILE A 126 3.92 -3.08 -24.50
N HIS A 127 3.46 -3.50 -23.34
CA HIS A 127 3.26 -4.91 -23.02
C HIS A 127 1.84 -5.29 -23.43
N LEU A 128 1.69 -5.76 -24.66
CA LEU A 128 0.39 -6.02 -25.31
C LEU A 128 -0.50 -6.96 -24.50
N LEU A 129 0.09 -7.98 -23.87
CA LEU A 129 -0.66 -9.03 -23.16
C LEU A 129 -0.88 -8.73 -21.67
N ALA A 130 -0.33 -7.62 -21.13
CA ALA A 130 -0.54 -7.27 -19.72
C ALA A 130 -2.03 -7.00 -19.47
N LYS A 131 -2.57 -7.64 -18.41
CA LYS A 131 -3.99 -7.60 -18.02
C LYS A 131 -4.99 -8.27 -18.99
N LEU A 132 -4.55 -8.73 -20.16
CA LEU A 132 -5.40 -9.46 -21.11
C LEU A 132 -5.37 -10.98 -20.86
N ILE A 133 -4.34 -11.48 -20.19
CA ILE A 133 -4.20 -12.89 -19.86
C ILE A 133 -4.66 -13.13 -18.43
N THR A 134 -5.45 -14.17 -18.23
CA THR A 134 -5.96 -14.61 -16.94
C THR A 134 -5.20 -15.85 -16.47
N CYS A 135 -4.87 -15.92 -15.20
CA CYS A 135 -4.20 -17.09 -14.62
C CYS A 135 -5.17 -18.26 -14.53
N PRO A 136 -4.85 -19.44 -15.09
CA PRO A 136 -5.74 -20.60 -15.06
C PRO A 136 -5.89 -21.21 -13.65
N ILE A 137 -5.01 -20.84 -12.70
CA ILE A 137 -5.02 -21.40 -11.34
C ILE A 137 -5.84 -20.52 -10.38
N CYS A 138 -5.63 -19.18 -10.40
CA CYS A 138 -6.26 -18.27 -9.43
C CYS A 138 -7.23 -17.27 -10.05
N GLY A 139 -7.35 -17.21 -11.38
CA GLY A 139 -8.23 -16.27 -12.07
C GLY A 139 -7.72 -14.83 -12.16
N ASP A 140 -6.59 -14.49 -11.52
CA ASP A 140 -6.02 -13.15 -11.58
C ASP A 140 -5.34 -12.86 -12.92
N SER A 141 -5.20 -11.58 -13.24
CA SER A 141 -4.56 -11.12 -14.47
C SER A 141 -3.04 -11.32 -14.43
N TYR A 142 -2.44 -11.41 -15.61
CA TYR A 142 -0.98 -11.37 -15.78
C TYR A 142 -0.47 -9.93 -15.87
N THR A 143 0.69 -9.70 -15.28
CA THR A 143 1.43 -8.43 -15.39
C THR A 143 2.79 -8.66 -16.04
N SER A 144 3.33 -7.63 -16.67
CA SER A 144 4.69 -7.69 -17.22
C SER A 144 5.72 -7.52 -16.11
N LYS A 145 6.74 -8.36 -16.13
CA LYS A 145 7.89 -8.32 -15.23
C LYS A 145 9.18 -8.23 -16.04
N THR A 146 10.07 -7.35 -15.61
CA THR A 146 11.42 -7.29 -16.17
C THR A 146 12.35 -8.14 -15.30
N ALA A 147 12.99 -9.12 -15.88
CA ALA A 147 14.09 -9.86 -15.27
C ALA A 147 15.41 -9.43 -15.90
N SER A 148 16.45 -9.32 -15.08
CA SER A 148 17.82 -9.16 -15.56
C SER A 148 18.45 -10.54 -15.66
N ALA A 149 18.92 -10.91 -16.84
CA ALA A 149 19.69 -12.11 -17.04
C ALA A 149 21.13 -11.75 -17.40
N ASN A 150 22.09 -12.48 -16.86
CA ASN A 150 23.50 -12.39 -17.24
C ASN A 150 23.84 -13.56 -18.15
N LYS A 151 24.31 -13.25 -19.34
CA LYS A 151 24.90 -14.25 -20.22
C LYS A 151 26.25 -13.70 -20.66
N SER A 152 27.32 -14.39 -20.36
CA SER A 152 28.68 -14.04 -20.80
C SER A 152 29.12 -12.59 -20.44
N GLY A 153 28.72 -12.09 -19.25
CA GLY A 153 29.12 -10.73 -18.79
C GLY A 153 28.23 -9.57 -19.25
N GLU A 154 27.34 -9.80 -20.20
CA GLU A 154 26.38 -8.78 -20.61
C GLU A 154 25.06 -8.92 -19.87
N ARG A 155 24.54 -7.81 -19.33
CA ARG A 155 23.21 -7.73 -18.74
C ARG A 155 22.19 -7.42 -19.81
N TYR A 156 21.26 -8.32 -20.05
CA TYR A 156 20.11 -8.06 -20.89
C TYR A 156 18.80 -8.15 -20.11
N ARG A 157 17.81 -7.40 -20.57
CA ARG A 157 16.49 -7.38 -19.95
C ARG A 157 15.57 -8.34 -20.69
N ILE A 158 15.05 -9.31 -19.95
CA ILE A 158 14.00 -10.21 -20.43
C ILE A 158 12.66 -9.68 -19.91
N TRP A 159 11.67 -9.69 -20.77
CA TRP A 159 10.32 -9.29 -20.46
C TRP A 159 9.44 -10.53 -20.37
N ASN A 160 8.92 -10.80 -19.18
CA ASN A 160 8.08 -11.96 -18.94
C ASN A 160 6.74 -11.49 -18.39
N TYR A 161 5.70 -12.25 -18.66
CA TYR A 161 4.40 -12.08 -18.03
C TYR A 161 4.26 -13.09 -16.90
N CYS A 162 3.80 -12.65 -15.75
CA CYS A 162 3.58 -13.48 -14.58
C CYS A 162 2.26 -13.12 -13.89
N CYS A 163 1.69 -14.09 -13.19
CA CYS A 163 0.47 -13.88 -12.40
C CYS A 163 0.66 -12.82 -11.32
N VAL A 164 -0.27 -11.88 -11.23
CA VAL A 164 -0.23 -10.78 -10.25
C VAL A 164 -0.26 -11.30 -8.81
N SER A 165 -1.11 -12.28 -8.51
CA SER A 165 -1.19 -12.89 -7.19
C SER A 165 0.10 -13.59 -6.78
N LYS A 166 0.77 -14.29 -7.69
CA LYS A 166 2.08 -14.88 -7.41
C LYS A 166 3.14 -13.82 -7.15
N TYR A 167 3.16 -12.79 -7.99
CA TYR A 167 4.21 -11.78 -7.95
C TYR A 167 4.12 -10.86 -6.72
N ASN A 168 2.90 -10.44 -6.35
CA ASN A 168 2.69 -9.47 -5.28
C ASN A 168 2.47 -10.12 -3.90
N PHE A 169 1.83 -11.30 -3.88
CA PHE A 169 1.31 -11.86 -2.63
C PHE A 169 1.80 -13.27 -2.35
N SER A 170 2.45 -13.95 -3.32
CA SER A 170 2.85 -15.37 -3.23
C SER A 170 1.68 -16.33 -2.98
N GLU A 171 0.46 -15.91 -3.30
CA GLU A 171 -0.79 -16.69 -3.09
C GLU A 171 -1.03 -17.72 -4.19
N CYS A 172 -0.48 -17.52 -5.37
CA CYS A 172 -0.70 -18.39 -6.51
C CYS A 172 0.50 -19.31 -6.73
N THR A 173 0.24 -20.60 -6.94
CA THR A 173 1.26 -21.62 -7.22
C THR A 173 1.65 -21.71 -8.69
N SER A 174 1.07 -20.84 -9.56
CA SER A 174 1.36 -20.85 -11.00
C SER A 174 2.84 -20.61 -11.27
N ASP A 175 3.52 -21.57 -11.93
CA ASP A 175 4.88 -21.41 -12.43
C ASP A 175 4.93 -20.97 -13.89
N ILE A 176 3.76 -20.72 -14.49
CA ILE A 176 3.65 -20.32 -15.89
C ILE A 176 4.12 -18.87 -16.03
N THR A 177 5.25 -18.70 -16.68
CA THR A 177 5.76 -17.41 -17.17
C THR A 177 5.74 -17.44 -18.70
N LEU A 178 5.18 -16.40 -19.31
CA LEU A 178 5.16 -16.25 -20.77
C LEU A 178 6.26 -15.25 -21.16
N ASN A 179 7.02 -15.58 -22.17
CA ASN A 179 8.09 -14.73 -22.74
C ASN A 179 7.56 -13.95 -23.94
#